data_d4b4678bf59264358152c6420767cdb0
#
_entry.id   d4b4678bf59264358152c6420767cdb0
#
_cell.length_a   1.000
_cell.length_b   1.000
_cell.length_c   1.000
_cell.angle_alpha   90.00
_cell.angle_beta   90.00
_cell.angle_gamma   90.00
#
_symmetry.space_group_name_H-M   'P 1'
#
loop_
_entity.id
_entity.type
_entity.pdbx_description
1 polymer ?
#
loop_
_entity_poly.entity_id
_entity_poly.type
_entity_poly.pdbx_seq_one_letter_code
_entity_poly.pdbx_strand_id
1 'polypeptide(L)'
;MLGAVIGDIVGSRFEADNHKSKEFDLFTQNSCPTDDSIMTLAVAKALLASKEDWSQLSKNAVQYMQEVGRHYPDCGYGGHFFYWIFSDDPQSYGSYGNGAAMRISAVGFVADSIEQAKSLSQAVTAVTHNHPEGIKGAEATAVAIFLARNGASMDEIRDHIDKNYYPMDFTLYDIREDYTFDVTCQGSVPQALEAFFESENFEDAIRNAISIGGDSDTIAAIC
;
A
#
# COMPACT_ATOMS: atom_id res chain seq x y z
N MET A 1 6.07 5.09 -5.97
CA MET A 1 7.12 4.12 -5.58
C MET A 1 8.14 4.68 -4.58
N LEU A 2 8.95 5.72 -4.90
CA LEU A 2 9.92 6.24 -3.93
C LEU A 2 9.23 6.76 -2.68
N GLY A 3 8.09 7.44 -2.84
CA GLY A 3 7.27 7.89 -1.71
C GLY A 3 6.84 6.75 -0.80
N ALA A 4 6.34 5.63 -1.36
CA ALA A 4 5.97 4.46 -0.59
C ALA A 4 7.14 3.89 0.24
N VAL A 5 8.33 3.77 -0.37
CA VAL A 5 9.55 3.32 0.35
C VAL A 5 9.95 4.29 1.47
N ILE A 6 9.83 5.61 1.23
CA ILE A 6 10.11 6.61 2.28
C ILE A 6 9.07 6.51 3.40
N GLY A 7 7.79 6.37 3.07
CA GLY A 7 6.70 6.22 4.03
C GLY A 7 6.91 5.01 4.93
N ASP A 8 7.18 3.85 4.34
CA ASP A 8 7.55 2.63 5.04
C ASP A 8 8.72 2.85 6.02
N ILE A 9 9.87 3.32 5.52
CA ILE A 9 11.09 3.50 6.34
C ILE A 9 10.86 4.49 7.50
N VAL A 10 10.13 5.58 7.26
CA VAL A 10 9.83 6.56 8.31
C VAL A 10 8.83 5.98 9.31
N GLY A 11 7.81 5.26 8.83
CA GLY A 11 6.75 4.67 9.63
C GLY A 11 7.18 3.45 10.46
N SER A 12 8.18 2.67 9.99
CA SER A 12 8.56 1.36 10.54
C SER A 12 8.81 1.33 12.06
N ARG A 13 9.35 2.38 12.61
CA ARG A 13 9.63 2.48 14.06
C ARG A 13 8.40 2.79 14.90
N PHE A 14 7.28 3.15 14.28
CA PHE A 14 6.04 3.55 14.95
C PHE A 14 4.95 2.46 14.88
N GLU A 15 5.15 1.42 14.10
CA GLU A 15 4.17 0.33 13.90
C GLU A 15 3.65 -0.24 15.22
N ALA A 16 4.53 -0.44 16.20
CA ALA A 16 4.16 -0.96 17.51
C ALA A 16 3.90 0.13 18.59
N ASP A 17 4.05 1.41 18.25
CA ASP A 17 4.07 2.52 19.20
C ASP A 17 2.72 3.28 19.28
N ASN A 18 1.84 3.07 18.32
CA ASN A 18 0.57 3.81 18.18
C ASN A 18 0.73 5.33 18.33
N HIS A 19 1.72 5.90 17.61
CA HIS A 19 2.13 7.29 17.72
C HIS A 19 1.02 8.28 17.32
N LYS A 20 0.78 9.34 18.11
CA LYS A 20 -0.35 10.27 17.94
C LYS A 20 0.06 11.74 17.71
N SER A 21 1.27 11.97 17.19
CA SER A 21 1.80 13.32 16.98
C SER A 21 2.44 13.45 15.60
N LYS A 22 2.41 14.67 15.03
CA LYS A 22 3.18 15.03 13.83
C LYS A 22 4.64 15.42 14.17
N GLU A 23 4.97 15.57 15.46
CA GLU A 23 6.27 16.02 15.94
C GLU A 23 7.21 14.84 16.19
N PHE A 24 8.04 14.53 15.19
CA PHE A 24 9.07 13.49 15.27
C PHE A 24 10.17 13.72 14.22
N ASP A 25 11.36 13.18 14.47
CA ASP A 25 12.42 13.15 13.46
C ASP A 25 12.05 12.17 12.33
N LEU A 26 12.15 12.59 11.06
CA LEU A 26 11.78 11.71 9.94
C LEU A 26 12.62 10.43 9.90
N PHE A 27 13.94 10.57 9.98
CA PHE A 27 14.84 9.43 9.91
C PHE A 27 15.67 9.33 11.19
N THR A 28 15.78 8.12 11.71
CA THR A 28 16.63 7.80 12.87
C THR A 28 17.41 6.50 12.59
N GLN A 29 18.29 6.12 13.50
CA GLN A 29 19.01 4.84 13.38
C GLN A 29 18.11 3.61 13.45
N ASN A 30 16.88 3.75 13.96
CA ASN A 30 15.89 2.67 14.06
C ASN A 30 14.95 2.60 12.83
N SER A 31 15.03 3.56 11.91
CA SER A 31 14.26 3.54 10.67
C SER A 31 14.85 2.50 9.71
N CYS A 32 14.04 1.56 9.26
CA CYS A 32 14.46 0.48 8.36
C CYS A 32 13.35 0.15 7.36
N PRO A 33 13.68 -0.39 6.17
CA PRO A 33 12.67 -0.90 5.27
C PRO A 33 12.01 -2.16 5.85
N THR A 34 10.70 -2.30 5.64
CA THR A 34 9.92 -3.48 6.03
C THR A 34 9.47 -4.26 4.79
N ASP A 35 8.52 -5.18 4.95
CA ASP A 35 7.92 -5.91 3.83
C ASP A 35 7.18 -4.99 2.85
N ASP A 36 6.71 -3.83 3.26
CA ASP A 36 6.15 -2.80 2.39
C ASP A 36 7.11 -2.42 1.25
N SER A 37 8.33 -2.01 1.60
CA SER A 37 9.36 -1.69 0.59
C SER A 37 9.77 -2.90 -0.22
N ILE A 38 10.00 -4.03 0.44
CA ILE A 38 10.46 -5.26 -0.21
C ILE A 38 9.44 -5.75 -1.24
N MET A 39 8.15 -5.76 -0.88
CA MET A 39 7.09 -6.20 -1.78
C MET A 39 6.76 -5.14 -2.85
N THR A 40 6.87 -3.85 -2.56
CA THR A 40 6.77 -2.78 -3.56
C THR A 40 7.80 -2.98 -4.68
N LEU A 41 9.06 -3.29 -4.32
CA LEU A 41 10.13 -3.55 -5.30
C LEU A 41 9.90 -4.86 -6.06
N ALA A 42 9.39 -5.90 -5.40
CA ALA A 42 9.04 -7.16 -6.05
C ALA A 42 7.93 -6.99 -7.11
N VAL A 43 6.88 -6.23 -6.77
CA VAL A 43 5.80 -5.91 -7.70
C VAL A 43 6.30 -5.06 -8.86
N ALA A 44 7.14 -4.05 -8.62
CA ALA A 44 7.75 -3.26 -9.68
C ALA A 44 8.59 -4.13 -10.64
N LYS A 45 9.34 -5.10 -10.11
CA LYS A 45 10.11 -6.07 -10.92
C LYS A 45 9.19 -6.95 -11.77
N ALA A 46 8.06 -7.41 -11.22
CA ALA A 46 7.05 -8.17 -11.95
C ALA A 46 6.44 -7.37 -13.12
N LEU A 47 6.10 -6.11 -12.87
CA LEU A 47 5.58 -5.20 -13.91
C LEU A 47 6.61 -4.97 -15.02
N LEU A 48 7.87 -4.71 -14.69
CA LEU A 48 8.95 -4.55 -15.66
C LEU A 48 9.14 -5.80 -16.52
N ALA A 49 9.05 -6.98 -15.93
CA ALA A 49 9.16 -8.26 -16.64
C ALA A 49 7.93 -8.56 -17.52
N SER A 50 6.78 -7.91 -17.25
CA SER A 50 5.51 -8.15 -17.96
C SER A 50 5.15 -7.05 -18.96
N LYS A 51 5.96 -5.99 -19.10
CA LYS A 51 5.61 -4.81 -19.91
C LYS A 51 5.29 -5.11 -21.38
N GLU A 52 5.83 -6.18 -21.94
CA GLU A 52 5.57 -6.61 -23.32
C GLU A 52 4.34 -7.53 -23.41
N ASP A 53 3.94 -8.16 -22.31
CA ASP A 53 2.80 -9.07 -22.27
C ASP A 53 2.20 -9.11 -20.84
N TRP A 54 1.18 -8.29 -20.61
CA TRP A 54 0.47 -8.25 -19.32
C TRP A 54 -0.22 -9.56 -18.92
N SER A 55 -0.43 -10.49 -19.85
CA SER A 55 -1.01 -11.81 -19.53
C SER A 55 -0.11 -12.63 -18.61
N GLN A 56 1.19 -12.32 -18.53
CA GLN A 56 2.15 -12.97 -17.65
C GLN A 56 2.25 -12.33 -16.28
N LEU A 57 1.55 -11.22 -16.02
CA LEU A 57 1.78 -10.41 -14.82
C LEU A 57 1.51 -11.18 -13.51
N SER A 58 0.41 -11.94 -13.43
CA SER A 58 0.12 -12.74 -12.22
C SER A 58 1.20 -13.78 -11.94
N LYS A 59 1.69 -14.46 -12.98
CA LYS A 59 2.79 -15.42 -12.86
C LYS A 59 4.09 -14.75 -12.41
N ASN A 60 4.43 -13.62 -13.02
CA ASN A 60 5.62 -12.85 -12.68
C ASN A 60 5.50 -12.25 -11.27
N ALA A 61 4.30 -11.84 -10.84
CA ALA A 61 4.06 -11.37 -9.47
C ALA A 61 4.37 -12.46 -8.44
N VAL A 62 3.86 -13.67 -8.64
CA VAL A 62 4.20 -14.83 -7.78
C VAL A 62 5.71 -15.05 -7.76
N GLN A 63 6.33 -15.17 -8.95
CA GLN A 63 7.75 -15.45 -9.06
C GLN A 63 8.59 -14.41 -8.32
N TYR A 64 8.37 -13.11 -8.58
CA TYR A 64 9.25 -12.07 -8.02
C TYR A 64 8.95 -11.76 -6.54
N MET A 65 7.71 -11.89 -6.08
CA MET A 65 7.44 -11.78 -4.65
C MET A 65 8.09 -12.91 -3.86
N GLN A 66 8.10 -14.14 -4.38
CA GLN A 66 8.82 -15.25 -3.75
C GLN A 66 10.35 -15.07 -3.85
N GLU A 67 10.87 -14.73 -5.06
CA GLU A 67 12.30 -14.55 -5.28
C GLU A 67 12.88 -13.48 -4.35
N VAL A 68 12.27 -12.29 -4.35
CA VAL A 68 12.74 -11.17 -3.53
C VAL A 68 12.48 -11.44 -2.04
N GLY A 69 11.26 -11.89 -1.69
CA GLY A 69 10.87 -12.11 -0.31
C GLY A 69 11.73 -13.14 0.44
N ARG A 70 12.17 -14.19 -0.23
CA ARG A 70 13.06 -15.22 0.36
C ARG A 70 14.43 -14.67 0.78
N HIS A 71 14.87 -13.54 0.23
CA HIS A 71 16.11 -12.89 0.64
C HIS A 71 15.96 -12.05 1.91
N TYR A 72 14.74 -11.73 2.30
CA TYR A 72 14.42 -10.87 3.46
C TYR A 72 13.38 -11.52 4.38
N PRO A 73 13.68 -12.71 4.97
CA PRO A 73 12.69 -13.48 5.72
C PRO A 73 12.17 -12.79 6.99
N ASP A 74 12.96 -11.86 7.54
CA ASP A 74 12.71 -11.23 8.85
C ASP A 74 12.21 -9.77 8.71
N CYS A 75 11.64 -9.39 7.56
CA CYS A 75 11.27 -7.99 7.30
C CYS A 75 9.81 -7.61 7.70
N GLY A 76 9.08 -8.48 8.39
CA GLY A 76 7.76 -8.12 8.92
C GLY A 76 6.55 -8.84 8.29
N TYR A 77 6.76 -9.81 7.39
CA TYR A 77 5.65 -10.49 6.72
C TYR A 77 4.58 -11.03 7.68
N GLY A 78 3.31 -10.78 7.35
CA GLY A 78 2.19 -11.47 7.99
C GLY A 78 2.30 -13.00 7.81
N GLY A 79 1.87 -13.76 8.82
CA GLY A 79 2.13 -15.20 8.90
C GLY A 79 1.68 -16.00 7.68
N HIS A 80 0.49 -15.75 7.12
CA HIS A 80 0.03 -16.45 5.90
C HIS A 80 0.90 -16.10 4.69
N PHE A 81 1.32 -14.83 4.55
CA PHE A 81 2.18 -14.40 3.46
C PHE A 81 3.59 -14.97 3.58
N PHE A 82 4.13 -15.09 4.80
CA PHE A 82 5.41 -15.75 5.05
C PHE A 82 5.38 -17.20 4.53
N TYR A 83 4.38 -18.01 4.91
CA TYR A 83 4.25 -19.38 4.39
C TYR A 83 4.07 -19.42 2.88
N TRP A 84 3.34 -18.48 2.31
CA TRP A 84 3.13 -18.37 0.87
C TRP A 84 4.44 -18.11 0.11
N ILE A 85 5.33 -17.24 0.63
CA ILE A 85 6.65 -16.95 0.04
C ILE A 85 7.50 -18.21 -0.07
N PHE A 86 7.44 -19.09 0.92
CA PHE A 86 8.27 -20.30 0.96
C PHE A 86 7.59 -21.56 0.39
N SER A 87 6.34 -21.43 -0.06
CA SER A 87 5.59 -22.54 -0.67
C SER A 87 6.16 -22.91 -2.06
N ASP A 88 6.19 -24.18 -2.37
CA ASP A 88 6.48 -24.68 -3.73
C ASP A 88 5.26 -24.60 -4.65
N ASP A 89 4.04 -24.56 -4.07
CA ASP A 89 2.77 -24.38 -4.79
C ASP A 89 1.95 -23.27 -4.13
N PRO A 90 2.33 -21.99 -4.35
CA PRO A 90 1.70 -20.85 -3.69
C PRO A 90 0.28 -20.61 -4.24
N GLN A 91 -0.72 -20.82 -3.40
CA GLN A 91 -2.13 -20.55 -3.72
C GLN A 91 -2.62 -19.28 -3.05
N SER A 92 -3.56 -18.57 -3.71
CA SER A 92 -4.25 -17.46 -3.06
C SER A 92 -5.05 -17.95 -1.84
N TYR A 93 -5.12 -17.13 -0.78
CA TYR A 93 -5.69 -17.56 0.51
C TYR A 93 -6.77 -16.62 1.04
N GLY A 94 -7.41 -15.83 0.17
CA GLY A 94 -8.55 -14.98 0.54
C GLY A 94 -8.21 -13.84 1.48
N SER A 95 -6.96 -13.36 1.51
CA SER A 95 -6.58 -12.23 2.35
C SER A 95 -7.32 -10.95 1.94
N TYR A 96 -7.68 -10.15 2.94
CA TYR A 96 -8.14 -8.76 2.80
C TYR A 96 -7.23 -7.79 3.57
N GLY A 97 -6.02 -8.23 3.88
CA GLY A 97 -5.00 -7.44 4.55
C GLY A 97 -4.51 -6.28 3.68
N ASN A 98 -4.04 -5.21 4.35
CA ASN A 98 -3.50 -4.00 3.74
C ASN A 98 -2.22 -4.25 2.92
N GLY A 99 -1.57 -5.41 3.11
CA GLY A 99 -0.51 -5.92 2.25
C GLY A 99 -0.85 -5.99 0.76
N ALA A 100 -2.14 -5.95 0.40
CA ALA A 100 -2.61 -5.75 -0.96
C ALA A 100 -2.29 -4.35 -1.49
N ALA A 101 -2.55 -3.32 -0.69
CA ALA A 101 -2.47 -1.91 -1.07
C ALA A 101 -1.06 -1.33 -0.91
N MET A 102 -0.32 -1.70 0.14
CA MET A 102 1.01 -1.17 0.45
C MET A 102 2.01 -1.32 -0.71
N ARG A 103 1.93 -2.42 -1.44
CA ARG A 103 2.89 -2.79 -2.51
C ARG A 103 2.46 -2.41 -3.92
N ILE A 104 1.28 -1.77 -4.10
CA ILE A 104 0.66 -1.59 -5.42
C ILE A 104 1.13 -0.33 -6.16
N SER A 105 1.90 0.54 -5.52
CA SER A 105 2.21 1.88 -6.05
C SER A 105 2.74 1.89 -7.49
N ALA A 106 3.57 0.90 -7.86
CA ALA A 106 4.12 0.80 -9.21
C ALA A 106 3.05 0.63 -10.30
N VAL A 107 1.90 0.01 -9.98
CA VAL A 107 0.78 -0.17 -10.92
C VAL A 107 0.20 1.17 -11.36
N GLY A 108 -0.04 2.10 -10.43
CA GLY A 108 -0.53 3.44 -10.76
C GLY A 108 0.43 4.24 -11.64
N PHE A 109 1.73 3.92 -11.61
CA PHE A 109 2.73 4.55 -12.47
C PHE A 109 2.80 3.98 -13.89
N VAL A 110 2.51 2.71 -14.11
CA VAL A 110 2.62 2.07 -15.43
C VAL A 110 1.31 2.03 -16.20
N ALA A 111 0.18 2.21 -15.52
CA ALA A 111 -1.13 2.18 -16.14
C ALA A 111 -1.35 3.37 -17.09
N ASP A 112 -2.04 3.12 -18.20
CA ASP A 112 -2.41 4.11 -19.23
C ASP A 112 -3.89 4.55 -19.11
N SER A 113 -4.68 3.84 -18.31
CA SER A 113 -6.08 4.18 -18.02
C SER A 113 -6.49 3.65 -16.63
N ILE A 114 -7.65 4.13 -16.14
CA ILE A 114 -8.25 3.61 -14.88
C ILE A 114 -8.53 2.10 -15.01
N GLU A 115 -9.07 1.67 -16.14
CA GLU A 115 -9.38 0.26 -16.39
C GLU A 115 -8.11 -0.60 -16.37
N GLN A 116 -7.01 -0.08 -16.93
CA GLN A 116 -5.74 -0.77 -16.88
C GLN A 116 -5.16 -0.78 -15.45
N ALA A 117 -5.24 0.33 -14.71
CA ALA A 117 -4.84 0.37 -13.31
C ALA A 117 -5.58 -0.69 -12.47
N LYS A 118 -6.89 -0.84 -12.66
CA LYS A 118 -7.71 -1.89 -12.03
C LYS A 118 -7.27 -3.29 -12.44
N SER A 119 -7.14 -3.56 -13.73
CA SER A 119 -6.80 -4.90 -14.22
C SER A 119 -5.40 -5.35 -13.80
N LEU A 120 -4.41 -4.46 -13.86
CA LEU A 120 -3.05 -4.76 -13.39
C LEU A 120 -2.99 -4.91 -11.86
N SER A 121 -3.71 -4.05 -11.12
CA SER A 121 -3.86 -4.17 -9.67
C SER A 121 -4.43 -5.53 -9.28
N GLN A 122 -5.53 -5.94 -9.91
CA GLN A 122 -6.14 -7.24 -9.67
C GLN A 122 -5.18 -8.40 -9.98
N ALA A 123 -4.47 -8.34 -11.12
CA ALA A 123 -3.52 -9.38 -11.53
C ALA A 123 -2.38 -9.60 -10.51
N VAL A 124 -1.88 -8.51 -9.92
CA VAL A 124 -0.84 -8.57 -8.88
C VAL A 124 -1.39 -9.00 -7.53
N THR A 125 -2.59 -8.54 -7.19
CA THR A 125 -3.17 -8.68 -5.83
C THR A 125 -3.81 -10.05 -5.63
N ALA A 126 -4.55 -10.54 -6.62
CA ALA A 126 -5.34 -11.77 -6.49
C ALA A 126 -4.50 -13.04 -6.26
N VAL A 127 -3.19 -13.00 -6.48
CA VAL A 127 -2.30 -14.16 -6.23
C VAL A 127 -2.17 -14.49 -4.74
N THR A 128 -2.57 -13.57 -3.86
CA THR A 128 -2.60 -13.73 -2.40
C THR A 128 -3.90 -13.20 -1.80
N HIS A 129 -4.25 -11.94 -2.10
CA HIS A 129 -5.33 -11.15 -1.54
C HIS A 129 -6.53 -11.14 -2.49
N ASN A 130 -7.13 -12.31 -2.73
CA ASN A 130 -8.27 -12.47 -3.65
C ASN A 130 -9.65 -12.27 -2.98
N HIS A 131 -9.68 -11.78 -1.75
CA HIS A 131 -10.92 -11.31 -1.11
C HIS A 131 -11.37 -9.99 -1.75
N PRO A 132 -12.68 -9.71 -1.91
CA PRO A 132 -13.17 -8.46 -2.50
C PRO A 132 -12.59 -7.20 -1.86
N GLU A 133 -12.46 -7.14 -0.53
CA GLU A 133 -11.86 -5.99 0.16
C GLU A 133 -10.35 -5.86 -0.11
N GLY A 134 -9.61 -6.95 -0.26
CA GLY A 134 -8.19 -6.91 -0.65
C GLY A 134 -8.01 -6.34 -2.07
N ILE A 135 -8.82 -6.80 -3.02
CA ILE A 135 -8.83 -6.27 -4.39
C ILE A 135 -9.22 -4.81 -4.40
N LYS A 136 -10.31 -4.44 -3.68
CA LYS A 136 -10.79 -3.06 -3.59
C LYS A 136 -9.73 -2.09 -3.05
N GLY A 137 -9.03 -2.47 -1.97
CA GLY A 137 -7.99 -1.62 -1.38
C GLY A 137 -6.81 -1.38 -2.32
N ALA A 138 -6.34 -2.43 -2.98
CA ALA A 138 -5.28 -2.31 -3.99
C ALA A 138 -5.71 -1.48 -5.20
N GLU A 139 -6.95 -1.67 -5.71
CA GLU A 139 -7.48 -0.86 -6.80
C GLU A 139 -7.61 0.61 -6.42
N ALA A 140 -8.17 0.92 -5.25
CA ALA A 140 -8.32 2.29 -4.76
C ALA A 140 -6.97 3.03 -4.75
N THR A 141 -5.94 2.40 -4.17
CA THR A 141 -4.59 2.95 -4.10
C THR A 141 -3.98 3.13 -5.50
N ALA A 142 -4.05 2.11 -6.37
CA ALA A 142 -3.49 2.20 -7.71
C ALA A 142 -4.17 3.28 -8.57
N VAL A 143 -5.51 3.41 -8.45
CA VAL A 143 -6.28 4.41 -9.19
C VAL A 143 -6.02 5.82 -8.66
N ALA A 144 -5.91 6.00 -7.34
CA ALA A 144 -5.55 7.30 -6.76
C ALA A 144 -4.19 7.78 -7.29
N ILE A 145 -3.19 6.90 -7.31
CA ILE A 145 -1.85 7.20 -7.86
C ILE A 145 -1.92 7.51 -9.37
N PHE A 146 -2.69 6.73 -10.13
CA PHE A 146 -2.88 6.98 -11.56
C PHE A 146 -3.50 8.36 -11.82
N LEU A 147 -4.56 8.73 -11.09
CA LEU A 147 -5.24 10.02 -11.21
C LEU A 147 -4.29 11.17 -10.83
N ALA A 148 -3.58 11.07 -9.71
CA ALA A 148 -2.61 12.08 -9.27
C ALA A 148 -1.50 12.29 -10.31
N ARG A 149 -0.93 11.21 -10.84
CA ARG A 149 0.09 11.25 -11.90
C ARG A 149 -0.41 11.93 -13.18
N ASN A 150 -1.68 11.81 -13.49
CA ASN A 150 -2.31 12.43 -14.66
C ASN A 150 -2.86 13.84 -14.41
N GLY A 151 -2.56 14.42 -13.26
CA GLY A 151 -2.85 15.82 -12.94
C GLY A 151 -4.25 16.09 -12.38
N ALA A 152 -4.96 15.06 -11.93
CA ALA A 152 -6.18 15.25 -11.16
C ALA A 152 -5.88 15.99 -9.85
N SER A 153 -6.75 16.90 -9.45
CA SER A 153 -6.69 17.58 -8.16
C SER A 153 -7.00 16.62 -7.01
N MET A 154 -6.60 16.97 -5.78
CA MET A 154 -6.94 16.20 -4.59
C MET A 154 -8.45 16.01 -4.43
N ASP A 155 -9.25 17.05 -4.72
CA ASP A 155 -10.72 16.97 -4.65
C ASP A 155 -11.28 15.98 -5.69
N GLU A 156 -10.76 15.98 -6.92
CA GLU A 156 -11.20 15.03 -7.96
C GLU A 156 -10.83 13.59 -7.59
N ILE A 157 -9.67 13.37 -6.97
CA ILE A 157 -9.25 12.05 -6.49
C ILE A 157 -10.14 11.63 -5.32
N ARG A 158 -10.37 12.50 -4.34
CA ARG A 158 -11.26 12.26 -3.19
C ARG A 158 -12.67 11.86 -3.65
N ASP A 159 -13.27 12.64 -4.54
CA ASP A 159 -14.59 12.36 -5.10
C ASP A 159 -14.64 11.02 -5.83
N HIS A 160 -13.59 10.67 -6.54
CA HIS A 160 -13.50 9.38 -7.22
C HIS A 160 -13.43 8.21 -6.22
N ILE A 161 -12.62 8.34 -5.16
CA ILE A 161 -12.47 7.33 -4.12
C ILE A 161 -13.76 7.16 -3.32
N ASP A 162 -14.36 8.26 -2.87
CA ASP A 162 -15.62 8.27 -2.12
C ASP A 162 -16.74 7.56 -2.89
N LYS A 163 -16.89 7.88 -4.16
CA LYS A 163 -17.93 7.32 -5.01
C LYS A 163 -17.76 5.84 -5.35
N ASN A 164 -16.52 5.37 -5.50
CA ASN A 164 -16.27 4.05 -6.12
C ASN A 164 -15.67 3.03 -5.17
N TYR A 165 -15.09 3.44 -4.02
CA TYR A 165 -14.32 2.57 -3.15
C TYR A 165 -14.69 2.68 -1.67
N TYR A 166 -14.37 3.80 -1.03
CA TYR A 166 -14.52 4.00 0.42
C TYR A 166 -15.16 5.34 0.71
N PRO A 167 -16.17 5.42 1.60
CA PRO A 167 -16.66 6.68 2.13
C PRO A 167 -15.53 7.51 2.72
N MET A 168 -15.41 8.78 2.29
CA MET A 168 -14.40 9.73 2.77
C MET A 168 -15.07 10.84 3.59
N ASP A 169 -15.91 10.44 4.56
CA ASP A 169 -16.79 11.30 5.37
C ASP A 169 -16.24 11.56 6.79
N PHE A 170 -14.95 11.38 6.99
CA PHE A 170 -14.23 11.63 8.24
C PHE A 170 -12.98 12.51 7.98
N THR A 171 -12.40 13.06 9.05
CA THR A 171 -11.10 13.74 9.04
C THR A 171 -10.09 13.02 9.92
N LEU A 172 -8.79 13.30 9.73
CA LEU A 172 -7.76 12.77 10.63
C LEU A 172 -7.98 13.24 12.09
N TYR A 173 -8.56 14.43 12.27
CA TYR A 173 -8.88 14.91 13.63
C TYR A 173 -9.92 14.02 14.29
N ASP A 174 -10.94 13.57 13.56
CA ASP A 174 -12.02 12.75 14.11
C ASP A 174 -11.54 11.37 14.55
N ILE A 175 -10.54 10.81 13.88
CA ILE A 175 -10.09 9.42 14.12
C ILE A 175 -8.80 9.32 14.95
N ARG A 176 -7.98 10.39 15.00
CA ARG A 176 -6.61 10.31 15.55
C ARG A 176 -6.55 9.75 16.96
N GLU A 177 -7.47 10.13 17.85
CA GLU A 177 -7.43 9.71 19.25
C GLU A 177 -7.75 8.21 19.40
N ASP A 178 -8.76 7.74 18.70
CA ASP A 178 -9.35 6.40 18.87
C ASP A 178 -8.83 5.35 17.90
N TYR A 179 -8.22 5.76 16.77
CA TYR A 179 -7.69 4.82 15.79
C TYR A 179 -6.54 3.99 16.37
N THR A 180 -6.57 2.70 16.11
CA THR A 180 -5.58 1.75 16.61
C THR A 180 -5.11 0.82 15.49
N PHE A 181 -4.23 -0.12 15.79
CA PHE A 181 -3.65 -1.05 14.84
C PHE A 181 -4.73 -1.87 14.10
N ASP A 182 -4.77 -1.73 12.79
CA ASP A 182 -5.65 -2.48 11.89
C ASP A 182 -4.87 -2.87 10.62
N VAL A 183 -4.82 -4.16 10.32
CA VAL A 183 -4.10 -4.73 9.18
C VAL A 183 -5.00 -5.00 7.97
N THR A 184 -6.25 -4.53 7.99
CA THR A 184 -7.20 -4.74 6.89
C THR A 184 -7.15 -3.60 5.89
N CYS A 185 -7.47 -3.89 4.61
CA CYS A 185 -7.58 -2.84 3.59
C CYS A 185 -8.60 -1.76 3.98
N GLN A 186 -9.77 -2.17 4.47
CA GLN A 186 -10.83 -1.23 4.85
C GLN A 186 -10.51 -0.42 6.11
N GLY A 187 -9.60 -0.91 6.93
CA GLY A 187 -9.13 -0.23 8.14
C GLY A 187 -7.86 0.61 7.95
N SER A 188 -7.19 0.52 6.79
CA SER A 188 -5.93 1.23 6.53
C SER A 188 -5.99 2.15 5.31
N VAL A 189 -6.60 1.69 4.20
CA VAL A 189 -6.55 2.43 2.92
C VAL A 189 -7.30 3.77 2.97
N PRO A 190 -8.55 3.87 3.48
CA PRO A 190 -9.20 5.17 3.58
C PRO A 190 -8.47 6.14 4.51
N GLN A 191 -7.86 5.66 5.60
CA GLN A 191 -7.08 6.47 6.53
C GLN A 191 -5.80 7.01 5.87
N ALA A 192 -5.11 6.19 5.09
CA ALA A 192 -3.94 6.60 4.33
C ALA A 192 -4.28 7.63 3.25
N LEU A 193 -5.39 7.43 2.54
CA LEU A 193 -5.87 8.39 1.54
C LEU A 193 -6.32 9.71 2.18
N GLU A 194 -6.96 9.68 3.36
CA GLU A 194 -7.30 10.90 4.09
C GLU A 194 -6.05 11.66 4.54
N ALA A 195 -5.00 10.95 4.98
CA ALA A 195 -3.71 11.57 5.31
C ALA A 195 -3.08 12.30 4.11
N PHE A 196 -3.25 11.76 2.91
CA PHE A 196 -2.86 12.42 1.67
C PHE A 196 -3.75 13.64 1.38
N PHE A 197 -5.07 13.52 1.47
CA PHE A 197 -6.00 14.61 1.14
C PHE A 197 -5.89 15.81 2.08
N GLU A 198 -5.57 15.62 3.35
CA GLU A 198 -5.34 16.70 4.31
C GLU A 198 -3.93 17.28 4.28
N SER A 199 -3.04 16.80 3.41
CA SER A 199 -1.65 17.22 3.39
C SER A 199 -1.39 18.47 2.53
N GLU A 200 -0.43 19.29 2.97
CA GLU A 200 0.05 20.46 2.23
C GLU A 200 1.24 20.12 1.30
N ASN A 201 1.96 19.04 1.60
CA ASN A 201 3.14 18.59 0.87
C ASN A 201 3.49 17.15 1.26
N PHE A 202 4.52 16.57 0.59
CA PHE A 202 4.92 15.18 0.79
C PHE A 202 5.33 14.86 2.25
N GLU A 203 6.11 15.73 2.90
CA GLU A 203 6.49 15.50 4.31
C GLU A 203 5.26 15.55 5.23
N ASP A 204 4.36 16.48 4.98
CA ASP A 204 3.13 16.62 5.74
C ASP A 204 2.23 15.40 5.59
N ALA A 205 2.16 14.80 4.39
CA ALA A 205 1.42 13.57 4.14
C ALA A 205 1.96 12.41 5.01
N ILE A 206 3.28 12.23 5.05
CA ILE A 206 3.91 11.21 5.90
C ILE A 206 3.64 11.48 7.39
N ARG A 207 3.74 12.75 7.83
CA ARG A 207 3.44 13.13 9.21
C ARG A 207 1.97 12.91 9.58
N ASN A 208 1.07 13.21 8.66
CA ASN A 208 -0.36 12.94 8.82
C ASN A 208 -0.60 11.44 9.00
N ALA A 209 -0.08 10.60 8.10
CA ALA A 209 -0.22 9.15 8.12
C ALA A 209 0.27 8.55 9.46
N ILE A 210 1.46 8.92 9.91
CA ILE A 210 2.04 8.40 11.15
C ILE A 210 1.29 8.93 12.39
N SER A 211 0.79 10.18 12.34
CA SER A 211 0.16 10.83 13.48
C SER A 211 -1.18 10.23 13.91
N ILE A 212 -1.77 9.37 13.14
CA ILE A 212 -2.98 8.64 13.53
C ILE A 212 -2.66 7.32 14.25
N GLY A 213 -1.39 6.90 14.26
CA GLY A 213 -0.97 5.62 14.85
C GLY A 213 -1.36 4.43 13.98
N GLY A 214 -1.58 3.29 14.62
CA GLY A 214 -1.92 2.06 13.92
C GLY A 214 -0.73 1.43 13.21
N ASP A 215 -0.97 0.81 12.05
CA ASP A 215 0.00 0.20 11.14
C ASP A 215 0.72 1.31 10.35
N SER A 216 1.62 2.02 11.04
CA SER A 216 2.13 3.33 10.61
C SER A 216 3.00 3.30 9.36
N ASP A 217 3.78 2.26 9.15
CA ASP A 217 4.60 2.05 7.96
C ASP A 217 3.72 1.78 6.74
N THR A 218 2.76 0.86 6.86
CA THR A 218 1.80 0.57 5.80
C THR A 218 0.93 1.79 5.45
N ILE A 219 0.38 2.50 6.46
CA ILE A 219 -0.43 3.70 6.21
C ILE A 219 0.39 4.77 5.50
N ALA A 220 1.66 4.98 5.92
CA ALA A 220 2.55 5.95 5.29
C ALA A 220 3.06 5.50 3.90
N ALA A 221 3.19 4.18 3.66
CA ALA A 221 3.54 3.65 2.34
C ALA A 221 2.40 3.77 1.32
N ILE A 222 1.15 3.67 1.75
CA ILE A 222 -0.05 3.83 0.91
C ILE A 222 -0.31 5.31 0.61
N CYS A 223 -0.15 6.19 1.61
CA CYS A 223 -0.32 7.63 1.52
C CYS A 223 0.63 8.28 0.49
#